data_80790798581db6271445b81e81aa8bef
#
_entry.id   80790798581db6271445b81e81aa8bef
#
_cell.length_a   1.000
_cell.length_b   1.000
_cell.length_c   1.000
_cell.angle_alpha   90.00
_cell.angle_beta   90.00
_cell.angle_gamma   90.00
#
_symmetry.space_group_name_H-M   'P 1'
#
loop_
_entity.id
_entity.type
_entity.pdbx_description
1 polymer ?
#
loop_
_entity_poly.entity_id
_entity_poly.type
_entity_poly.pdbx_seq_one_letter_code
_entity_poly.pdbx_strand_id
1 'polypeptide(L)'
;MIFAGPAGIGKTLMAIAVASALVGRRVFPDLASREGEAVAGDKDDAFYLAPMGAMLKVDQFRQLQGELALQGEAGRRRVCIIDNVETMNTEFANRMLKILEEPPSGVCFILITDQPDLLLPTIISRCARFTFDPVGDDEMRQGLRRLRGDGGNWDEAILWGGGIVRTVLSYLDGQGTDKAHFALDFLTTTAKHACPYAKWLALSAALTDRETTEILGWISLFLRDMAVLRSGAGRDYIRLKGYIHEMTELLPYWTDDAVFGLSRVLDEGLEAVSRHVNVRLVWDYVCLQAIRLRGGIQ
;
A
#
# COMPACT_ATOMS: atom_id res chain seq x y z
N MET A 1 -20.13 8.59 -3.03
CA MET A 1 -19.32 7.73 -3.94
C MET A 1 -18.34 6.93 -3.09
N ILE A 2 -17.96 5.71 -3.53
CA ILE A 2 -16.89 4.91 -2.91
C ILE A 2 -15.78 4.73 -3.95
N PHE A 3 -14.54 5.05 -3.59
CA PHE A 3 -13.33 4.76 -4.33
C PHE A 3 -12.63 3.58 -3.67
N ALA A 4 -12.64 2.42 -4.32
CA ALA A 4 -12.11 1.17 -3.80
C ALA A 4 -10.96 0.65 -4.67
N GLY A 5 -9.93 0.08 -4.06
CA GLY A 5 -8.77 -0.50 -4.76
C GLY A 5 -7.51 -0.50 -3.92
N PRO A 6 -6.40 -1.03 -4.41
CA PRO A 6 -5.17 -1.18 -3.64
C PRO A 6 -4.64 0.13 -3.05
N ALA A 7 -3.95 0.03 -1.91
CA ALA A 7 -3.24 1.17 -1.31
C ALA A 7 -2.20 1.75 -2.28
N GLY A 8 -2.08 3.08 -2.31
CA GLY A 8 -1.06 3.75 -3.14
C GLY A 8 -1.35 3.89 -4.63
N ILE A 9 -2.53 3.44 -5.11
CA ILE A 9 -2.91 3.54 -6.53
C ILE A 9 -3.32 4.95 -6.99
N GLY A 10 -3.57 5.86 -6.05
CA GLY A 10 -3.93 7.25 -6.35
C GLY A 10 -5.38 7.63 -6.04
N LYS A 11 -6.14 6.81 -5.28
CA LYS A 11 -7.53 7.09 -4.91
C LYS A 11 -7.73 8.45 -4.24
N THR A 12 -6.88 8.80 -3.29
CA THR A 12 -6.93 10.08 -2.56
C THR A 12 -6.67 11.26 -3.50
N LEU A 13 -5.72 11.13 -4.42
CA LEU A 13 -5.46 12.17 -5.44
C LEU A 13 -6.66 12.35 -6.37
N MET A 14 -7.29 11.27 -6.79
CA MET A 14 -8.50 11.31 -7.60
C MET A 14 -9.68 11.92 -6.82
N ALA A 15 -9.84 11.58 -5.54
CA ALA A 15 -10.87 12.16 -4.68
C ALA A 15 -10.70 13.69 -4.56
N ILE A 16 -9.46 14.17 -4.38
CA ILE A 16 -9.15 15.61 -4.35
C ILE A 16 -9.43 16.27 -5.71
N ALA A 17 -9.10 15.60 -6.81
CA ALA A 17 -9.39 16.13 -8.15
C ALA A 17 -10.90 16.25 -8.40
N VAL A 18 -11.68 15.22 -8.05
CA VAL A 18 -13.16 15.25 -8.14
C VAL A 18 -13.75 16.31 -7.22
N ALA A 19 -13.27 16.40 -5.97
CA ALA A 19 -13.70 17.45 -5.03
C ALA A 19 -13.41 18.83 -5.60
N SER A 20 -12.22 19.06 -6.16
CA SER A 20 -11.84 20.33 -6.79
C SER A 20 -12.76 20.71 -7.95
N ALA A 21 -13.12 19.71 -8.78
CA ALA A 21 -14.06 19.93 -9.89
C ALA A 21 -15.49 20.26 -9.40
N LEU A 22 -15.96 19.60 -8.33
CA LEU A 22 -17.29 19.83 -7.76
C LEU A 22 -17.41 21.19 -7.08
N VAL A 23 -16.36 21.66 -6.42
CA VAL A 23 -16.29 22.95 -5.71
C VAL A 23 -15.94 24.10 -6.66
N GLY A 24 -15.33 23.80 -7.83
CA GLY A 24 -14.91 24.79 -8.83
C GLY A 24 -13.60 25.49 -8.50
N ARG A 25 -12.78 24.92 -7.60
CA ARG A 25 -11.44 25.39 -7.25
C ARG A 25 -10.55 24.24 -6.79
N ARG A 26 -9.24 24.44 -6.79
CA ARG A 26 -8.33 23.47 -6.20
C ARG A 26 -8.53 23.41 -4.67
N VAL A 27 -8.78 22.20 -4.14
CA VAL A 27 -8.90 21.95 -2.70
C VAL A 27 -7.69 21.14 -2.21
N PHE A 28 -7.33 21.31 -0.93
CA PHE A 28 -6.25 20.59 -0.25
C PHE A 28 -4.91 20.59 -1.01
N PRO A 29 -4.39 21.74 -1.49
CA PRO A 29 -3.12 21.80 -2.19
C PRO A 29 -1.95 21.23 -1.35
N ASP A 30 -2.04 21.33 -0.03
CA ASP A 30 -1.02 20.95 0.94
C ASP A 30 -1.56 19.91 1.95
N LEU A 31 -2.30 18.89 1.45
CA LEU A 31 -2.92 17.88 2.33
C LEU A 31 -1.90 17.17 3.24
N ALA A 32 -0.69 16.89 2.74
CA ALA A 32 0.37 16.24 3.51
C ALA A 32 0.80 17.04 4.75
N SER A 33 0.69 18.37 4.72
CA SER A 33 1.03 19.22 5.87
C SER A 33 -0.05 19.24 6.97
N ARG A 34 -1.19 18.61 6.70
CA ARG A 34 -2.36 18.53 7.60
C ARG A 34 -2.51 17.17 8.25
N GLU A 35 -1.49 16.32 8.18
CA GLU A 35 -1.48 15.06 8.91
C GLU A 35 -1.62 15.33 10.41
N GLY A 36 -2.60 14.62 11.03
CA GLY A 36 -2.91 14.77 12.46
C GLY A 36 -4.07 15.71 12.77
N GLU A 37 -4.63 16.46 11.81
CA GLU A 37 -5.90 17.17 12.01
C GLU A 37 -7.06 16.14 12.06
N ALA A 38 -7.95 16.30 13.04
CA ALA A 38 -9.11 15.42 13.19
C ALA A 38 -10.05 15.52 11.98
N VAL A 39 -10.27 16.76 11.51
CA VAL A 39 -10.99 17.10 10.29
C VAL A 39 -10.23 18.26 9.65
N ALA A 40 -9.58 17.99 8.52
CA ALA A 40 -8.95 19.05 7.76
C ALA A 40 -10.00 19.77 6.91
N GLY A 41 -10.29 21.02 7.24
CA GLY A 41 -11.19 21.90 6.45
C GLY A 41 -10.40 22.72 5.44
N ASP A 42 -10.87 22.81 4.20
CA ASP A 42 -10.34 23.73 3.20
C ASP A 42 -11.46 24.69 2.81
N LYS A 43 -11.47 25.83 3.47
CA LYS A 43 -12.61 26.77 3.54
C LYS A 43 -13.87 26.05 4.07
N ASP A 44 -15.04 26.52 3.74
CA ASP A 44 -16.32 25.98 4.24
C ASP A 44 -16.95 24.95 3.27
N ASP A 45 -16.23 24.55 2.23
CA ASP A 45 -16.78 23.75 1.13
C ASP A 45 -16.06 22.41 0.86
N ALA A 46 -14.90 22.18 1.48
CA ALA A 46 -14.21 20.90 1.36
C ALA A 46 -13.67 20.42 2.73
N PHE A 47 -13.91 19.15 3.04
CA PHE A 47 -13.49 18.51 4.30
C PHE A 47 -12.81 17.19 4.01
N TYR A 48 -11.74 16.90 4.74
CA TYR A 48 -10.99 15.65 4.63
C TYR A 48 -10.83 15.03 6.02
N LEU A 49 -11.22 13.78 6.14
CA LEU A 49 -11.05 12.97 7.34
C LEU A 49 -10.16 11.77 7.03
N ALA A 50 -9.17 11.54 7.88
CA ALA A 50 -8.37 10.33 7.90
C ALA A 50 -8.33 9.76 9.32
N PRO A 51 -7.97 8.48 9.49
CA PRO A 51 -7.83 7.87 10.81
C PRO A 51 -6.85 8.63 11.69
N MET A 52 -7.22 8.86 12.95
CA MET A 52 -6.30 9.32 13.98
C MET A 52 -5.74 8.11 14.74
N GLY A 53 -4.55 7.68 14.36
CA GLY A 53 -3.98 6.39 14.76
C GLY A 53 -4.56 5.25 13.94
N ALA A 54 -5.05 4.19 14.59
CA ALA A 54 -5.50 2.97 13.89
C ALA A 54 -6.94 3.05 13.34
N MET A 55 -7.75 4.04 13.73
CA MET A 55 -9.16 4.06 13.34
C MET A 55 -9.77 5.46 13.23
N LEU A 56 -10.85 5.54 12.45
CA LEU A 56 -11.72 6.70 12.40
C LEU A 56 -12.56 6.79 13.68
N LYS A 57 -12.45 7.90 14.38
CA LYS A 57 -13.12 8.13 15.67
C LYS A 57 -14.44 8.86 15.48
N VAL A 58 -15.42 8.50 16.27
CA VAL A 58 -16.76 9.11 16.25
C VAL A 58 -16.75 10.63 16.49
N ASP A 59 -15.80 11.13 17.28
CA ASP A 59 -15.69 12.56 17.53
C ASP A 59 -15.27 13.36 16.28
N GLN A 60 -14.45 12.75 15.38
CA GLN A 60 -14.16 13.34 14.07
C GLN A 60 -15.45 13.50 13.24
N PHE A 61 -16.32 12.49 13.29
CA PHE A 61 -17.59 12.55 12.59
C PHE A 61 -18.54 13.62 13.18
N ARG A 62 -18.57 13.74 14.52
CA ARG A 62 -19.35 14.79 15.19
C ARG A 62 -18.86 16.19 14.81
N GLN A 63 -17.54 16.38 14.77
CA GLN A 63 -16.94 17.64 14.31
C GLN A 63 -17.36 17.94 12.87
N LEU A 64 -17.24 16.96 11.94
CA LEU A 64 -17.70 17.12 10.56
C LEU A 64 -19.18 17.49 10.48
N GLN A 65 -20.05 16.81 11.27
CA GLN A 65 -21.47 17.15 11.30
C GLN A 65 -21.70 18.60 11.77
N GLY A 66 -20.94 19.05 12.76
CA GLY A 66 -20.97 20.46 13.21
C GLY A 66 -20.63 21.44 12.09
N GLU A 67 -19.54 21.19 11.36
CA GLU A 67 -19.14 22.00 10.21
C GLU A 67 -20.20 22.00 9.09
N LEU A 68 -20.79 20.83 8.82
CA LEU A 68 -21.84 20.70 7.81
C LEU A 68 -23.17 21.36 8.23
N ALA A 69 -23.43 21.48 9.53
CA ALA A 69 -24.63 22.17 10.05
C ALA A 69 -24.54 23.71 9.95
N LEU A 70 -23.32 24.25 9.91
CA LEU A 70 -23.12 25.67 9.61
C LEU A 70 -23.61 25.92 8.17
N GLN A 71 -24.48 26.92 8.02
CA GLN A 71 -25.04 27.23 6.72
C GLN A 71 -23.93 27.70 5.78
N GLY A 72 -23.59 26.86 4.80
CA GLY A 72 -22.80 27.31 3.65
C GLY A 72 -23.60 28.30 2.79
N GLU A 73 -22.93 29.09 1.97
CA GLU A 73 -23.60 29.97 1.01
C GLU A 73 -24.61 29.19 0.15
N ALA A 74 -25.83 29.71 0.02
CA ALA A 74 -26.87 29.03 -0.75
C ALA A 74 -26.43 28.77 -2.19
N GLY A 75 -26.51 27.48 -2.61
CA GLY A 75 -26.14 27.05 -3.95
C GLY A 75 -24.69 26.55 -4.12
N ARG A 76 -23.82 26.65 -3.11
CA ARG A 76 -22.49 26.05 -3.16
C ARG A 76 -22.53 24.55 -2.85
N ARG A 77 -21.77 23.77 -3.64
CA ARG A 77 -21.52 22.35 -3.36
C ARG A 77 -20.43 22.21 -2.30
N ARG A 78 -20.64 21.29 -1.38
CA ARG A 78 -19.65 20.92 -0.37
C ARG A 78 -19.23 19.46 -0.58
N VAL A 79 -17.96 19.13 -0.34
CA VAL A 79 -17.44 17.80 -0.52
C VAL A 79 -16.74 17.32 0.75
N CYS A 80 -17.09 16.11 1.17
CA CYS A 80 -16.47 15.44 2.31
C CYS A 80 -15.74 14.21 1.81
N ILE A 81 -14.41 14.18 1.93
CA ILE A 81 -13.57 13.03 1.65
C ILE A 81 -13.31 12.33 2.98
N ILE A 82 -13.60 11.03 3.05
CA ILE A 82 -13.32 10.18 4.22
C ILE A 82 -12.42 9.05 3.77
N ASP A 83 -11.19 9.06 4.24
CA ASP A 83 -10.16 8.10 3.85
C ASP A 83 -10.10 6.93 4.82
N ASN A 84 -9.70 5.74 4.33
CA ASN A 84 -9.62 4.50 5.09
C ASN A 84 -10.92 4.17 5.85
N VAL A 85 -12.07 4.25 5.16
CA VAL A 85 -13.38 4.05 5.80
C VAL A 85 -13.59 2.66 6.38
N GLU A 86 -12.81 1.67 5.99
CA GLU A 86 -12.78 0.34 6.61
C GLU A 86 -12.34 0.37 8.08
N THR A 87 -11.66 1.43 8.52
CA THR A 87 -11.19 1.59 9.90
C THR A 87 -12.24 2.21 10.84
N MET A 88 -13.43 2.51 10.34
CA MET A 88 -14.50 3.09 11.16
C MET A 88 -15.05 2.08 12.16
N ASN A 89 -15.31 2.52 13.38
CA ASN A 89 -16.00 1.72 14.37
C ASN A 89 -17.52 1.66 14.09
N THR A 90 -18.23 0.78 14.78
CA THR A 90 -19.68 0.57 14.60
C THR A 90 -20.50 1.85 14.83
N GLU A 91 -20.11 2.70 15.78
CA GLU A 91 -20.83 3.95 16.04
C GLU A 91 -20.65 4.96 14.89
N PHE A 92 -19.44 5.08 14.36
CA PHE A 92 -19.17 5.92 13.18
C PHE A 92 -19.97 5.41 11.97
N ALA A 93 -19.94 4.07 11.72
CA ALA A 93 -20.65 3.47 10.61
C ALA A 93 -22.17 3.72 10.67
N ASN A 94 -22.77 3.59 11.86
CA ASN A 94 -24.21 3.86 12.05
C ASN A 94 -24.58 5.32 11.83
N ARG A 95 -23.71 6.26 12.19
CA ARG A 95 -23.91 7.69 11.91
C ARG A 95 -23.75 7.99 10.43
N MET A 96 -22.77 7.35 9.79
CA MET A 96 -22.54 7.45 8.35
C MET A 96 -23.76 6.96 7.56
N LEU A 97 -24.38 5.84 7.96
CA LEU A 97 -25.59 5.34 7.31
C LEU A 97 -26.71 6.37 7.30
N LYS A 98 -26.97 7.03 8.44
CA LYS A 98 -28.01 8.06 8.54
C LYS A 98 -27.76 9.23 7.59
N ILE A 99 -26.52 9.68 7.48
CA ILE A 99 -26.21 10.82 6.61
C ILE A 99 -26.16 10.44 5.12
N LEU A 100 -25.91 9.16 4.81
CA LEU A 100 -25.98 8.64 3.44
C LEU A 100 -27.44 8.41 2.99
N GLU A 101 -28.35 8.13 3.91
CA GLU A 101 -29.79 8.02 3.63
C GLU A 101 -30.43 9.38 3.35
N GLU A 102 -30.08 10.38 4.16
CA GLU A 102 -30.59 11.74 4.06
C GLU A 102 -29.43 12.75 4.04
N PRO A 103 -28.70 12.82 2.91
CA PRO A 103 -27.55 13.70 2.83
C PRO A 103 -27.99 15.18 2.87
N PRO A 104 -27.26 16.04 3.59
CA PRO A 104 -27.50 17.48 3.58
C PRO A 104 -27.46 18.01 2.14
N SER A 105 -28.35 18.95 1.82
CA SER A 105 -28.43 19.53 0.48
C SER A 105 -27.10 20.09 0.02
N GLY A 106 -26.70 19.73 -1.21
CA GLY A 106 -25.44 20.19 -1.81
C GLY A 106 -24.16 19.52 -1.28
N VAL A 107 -24.25 18.53 -0.37
CA VAL A 107 -23.09 17.81 0.17
C VAL A 107 -22.86 16.52 -0.61
N CYS A 108 -21.62 16.30 -1.05
CA CYS A 108 -21.16 15.07 -1.68
C CYS A 108 -20.14 14.35 -0.79
N PHE A 109 -20.37 13.06 -0.52
CA PHE A 109 -19.41 12.22 0.21
C PHE A 109 -18.59 11.37 -0.75
N ILE A 110 -17.26 11.37 -0.57
CA ILE A 110 -16.30 10.49 -1.25
C ILE A 110 -15.65 9.64 -0.18
N LEU A 111 -15.96 8.34 -0.18
CA LEU A 111 -15.41 7.35 0.74
C LEU A 111 -14.27 6.65 0.05
N ILE A 112 -13.12 6.51 0.69
CA ILE A 112 -11.94 5.84 0.14
C ILE A 112 -11.65 4.61 0.98
N THR A 113 -11.42 3.46 0.33
CA THR A 113 -11.08 2.21 1.01
C THR A 113 -10.07 1.39 0.22
N ASP A 114 -9.18 0.74 0.95
CA ASP A 114 -8.28 -0.28 0.42
C ASP A 114 -8.89 -1.70 0.53
N GLN A 115 -9.87 -1.88 1.44
CA GLN A 115 -10.49 -3.17 1.77
C GLN A 115 -12.02 -3.07 1.70
N PRO A 116 -12.60 -3.03 0.49
CA PRO A 116 -14.04 -2.84 0.32
C PRO A 116 -14.89 -3.95 0.97
N ASP A 117 -14.33 -5.14 1.13
CA ASP A 117 -15.02 -6.28 1.71
C ASP A 117 -15.25 -6.14 3.23
N LEU A 118 -14.53 -5.24 3.90
CA LEU A 118 -14.74 -4.88 5.30
C LEU A 118 -15.86 -3.87 5.50
N LEU A 119 -16.33 -3.22 4.44
CA LEU A 119 -17.42 -2.24 4.54
C LEU A 119 -18.77 -2.92 4.71
N LEU A 120 -19.63 -2.31 5.50
CA LEU A 120 -21.00 -2.77 5.65
C LEU A 120 -21.73 -2.76 4.30
N PRO A 121 -22.43 -3.85 3.93
CA PRO A 121 -23.22 -3.91 2.70
C PRO A 121 -24.24 -2.78 2.58
N THR A 122 -24.75 -2.30 3.71
CA THR A 122 -25.67 -1.17 3.80
C THR A 122 -25.05 0.17 3.40
N ILE A 123 -23.74 0.37 3.57
CA ILE A 123 -23.01 1.55 3.07
C ILE A 123 -22.78 1.41 1.57
N ILE A 124 -22.33 0.23 1.14
CA ILE A 124 -22.04 -0.06 -0.27
C ILE A 124 -23.29 0.16 -1.13
N SER A 125 -24.46 -0.31 -0.68
CA SER A 125 -25.72 -0.21 -1.43
C SER A 125 -26.23 1.23 -1.65
N ARG A 126 -25.74 2.20 -0.84
CA ARG A 126 -26.12 3.63 -0.92
C ARG A 126 -25.13 4.50 -1.66
N CYS A 127 -24.05 3.91 -2.15
CA CYS A 127 -22.97 4.66 -2.81
C CYS A 127 -22.69 4.14 -4.23
N ALA A 128 -22.46 5.03 -5.17
CA ALA A 128 -21.86 4.66 -6.45
C ALA A 128 -20.40 4.21 -6.20
N ARG A 129 -20.05 3.00 -6.61
CA ARG A 129 -18.72 2.42 -6.44
C ARG A 129 -17.87 2.61 -7.69
N PHE A 130 -16.64 3.06 -7.50
CA PHE A 130 -15.60 3.17 -8.52
C PHE A 130 -14.41 2.32 -8.07
N THR A 131 -14.07 1.33 -8.88
CA THR A 131 -12.94 0.44 -8.62
C THR A 131 -11.70 0.98 -9.31
N PHE A 132 -10.59 1.00 -8.59
CA PHE A 132 -9.27 1.38 -9.08
C PHE A 132 -8.44 0.11 -9.20
N ASP A 133 -8.17 -0.29 -10.43
CA ASP A 133 -7.34 -1.44 -10.73
C ASP A 133 -5.86 -1.02 -10.90
N PRO A 134 -4.90 -1.93 -10.70
CA PRO A 134 -3.49 -1.66 -10.97
C PRO A 134 -3.30 -1.10 -12.38
N VAL A 135 -2.48 -0.04 -12.48
CA VAL A 135 -2.20 0.67 -13.74
C VAL A 135 -1.34 -0.22 -14.63
N GLY A 136 -1.72 -0.36 -15.91
CA GLY A 136 -0.93 -1.12 -16.89
C GLY A 136 0.47 -0.52 -17.11
N ASP A 137 1.43 -1.38 -17.46
CA ASP A 137 2.85 -0.97 -17.60
C ASP A 137 3.04 0.17 -18.60
N ASP A 138 2.31 0.15 -19.73
CA ASP A 138 2.40 1.19 -20.75
C ASP A 138 1.80 2.52 -20.28
N GLU A 139 0.67 2.47 -19.58
CA GLU A 139 0.05 3.65 -18.97
C GLU A 139 0.93 4.24 -17.87
N MET A 140 1.53 3.38 -17.04
CA MET A 140 2.49 3.79 -16.02
C MET A 140 3.70 4.49 -16.67
N ARG A 141 4.25 3.92 -17.73
CA ARG A 141 5.36 4.51 -18.49
C ARG A 141 5.01 5.87 -19.07
N GLN A 142 3.81 6.02 -19.63
CA GLN A 142 3.30 7.31 -20.11
C GLN A 142 3.15 8.34 -18.98
N GLY A 143 2.62 7.91 -17.83
CA GLY A 143 2.50 8.75 -16.64
C GLY A 143 3.87 9.25 -16.15
N LEU A 144 4.85 8.36 -16.07
CA LEU A 144 6.22 8.70 -15.67
C LEU A 144 6.91 9.67 -16.66
N ARG A 145 6.69 9.49 -17.96
CA ARG A 145 7.19 10.45 -18.96
C ARG A 145 6.65 11.85 -18.74
N ARG A 146 5.36 11.96 -18.43
CA ARG A 146 4.74 13.27 -18.14
C ARG A 146 5.25 13.91 -16.86
N LEU A 147 5.58 13.09 -15.85
CA LEU A 147 6.03 13.57 -14.54
C LEU A 147 7.53 13.90 -14.49
N ARG A 148 8.38 13.11 -15.17
CA ARG A 148 9.85 13.15 -15.04
C ARG A 148 10.58 13.39 -16.37
N GLY A 149 9.86 13.57 -17.47
CA GLY A 149 10.45 13.76 -18.81
C GLY A 149 10.85 12.45 -19.49
N ASP A 150 11.40 12.56 -20.71
CA ASP A 150 11.89 11.41 -21.48
C ASP A 150 13.31 11.05 -21.04
N GLY A 151 13.64 9.78 -20.88
CA GLY A 151 15.01 9.30 -20.73
C GLY A 151 15.31 8.45 -19.48
N GLY A 152 14.34 8.15 -18.64
CA GLY A 152 14.52 7.22 -17.54
C GLY A 152 14.35 5.76 -17.98
N ASN A 153 15.22 4.86 -17.49
CA ASN A 153 14.94 3.42 -17.52
C ASN A 153 14.05 3.06 -16.32
N TRP A 154 12.74 2.96 -16.54
CA TRP A 154 11.75 2.73 -15.47
C TRP A 154 11.23 1.30 -15.43
N ASP A 155 11.70 0.43 -16.32
CA ASP A 155 11.15 -0.91 -16.51
C ASP A 155 11.18 -1.73 -15.21
N GLU A 156 12.29 -1.66 -14.49
CA GLU A 156 12.44 -2.35 -13.21
C GLU A 156 11.48 -1.78 -12.14
N ALA A 157 11.37 -0.46 -12.04
CA ALA A 157 10.45 0.20 -11.10
C ALA A 157 8.98 -0.11 -11.42
N ILE A 158 8.60 -0.15 -12.71
CA ILE A 158 7.26 -0.47 -13.17
C ILE A 158 6.92 -1.93 -12.83
N LEU A 159 7.83 -2.85 -13.14
CA LEU A 159 7.65 -4.26 -12.84
C LEU A 159 7.54 -4.51 -11.34
N TRP A 160 8.41 -3.86 -10.55
CA TRP A 160 8.32 -3.92 -9.09
C TRP A 160 7.01 -3.34 -8.56
N GLY A 161 6.61 -2.19 -9.08
CA GLY A 161 5.42 -1.49 -8.61
C GLY A 161 4.12 -2.24 -8.85
N GLY A 162 4.08 -3.22 -9.77
CA GLY A 162 2.91 -4.06 -10.02
C GLY A 162 1.64 -3.25 -10.31
N GLY A 163 1.79 -2.10 -10.99
CA GLY A 163 0.71 -1.16 -11.29
C GLY A 163 0.36 -0.19 -10.15
N ILE A 164 1.08 -0.23 -9.01
CA ILE A 164 0.85 0.68 -7.88
C ILE A 164 1.75 1.92 -8.00
N VAL A 165 1.16 3.06 -8.29
CA VAL A 165 1.88 4.32 -8.58
C VAL A 165 2.84 4.71 -7.45
N ARG A 166 2.38 4.65 -6.20
CA ARG A 166 3.23 4.99 -5.03
C ARG A 166 4.47 4.10 -4.95
N THR A 167 4.33 2.81 -5.20
CA THR A 167 5.44 1.85 -5.14
C THR A 167 6.46 2.14 -6.23
N VAL A 168 6.01 2.43 -7.47
CA VAL A 168 6.89 2.83 -8.57
C VAL A 168 7.66 4.10 -8.24
N LEU A 169 6.98 5.13 -7.74
CA LEU A 169 7.62 6.40 -7.38
C LEU A 169 8.61 6.24 -6.23
N SER A 170 8.25 5.49 -5.18
CA SER A 170 9.17 5.19 -4.06
C SER A 170 10.43 4.47 -4.52
N TYR A 171 10.30 3.55 -5.47
CA TYR A 171 11.45 2.88 -6.07
C TYR A 171 12.37 3.87 -6.79
N LEU A 172 11.79 4.73 -7.63
CA LEU A 172 12.54 5.74 -8.39
C LEU A 172 13.19 6.82 -7.52
N ASP A 173 12.65 7.06 -6.32
CA ASP A 173 13.22 7.98 -5.33
C ASP A 173 14.31 7.32 -4.46
N GLY A 174 14.77 6.11 -4.83
CA GLY A 174 15.87 5.38 -4.19
C GLY A 174 15.45 4.53 -2.97
N GLN A 175 14.22 4.66 -2.49
CA GLN A 175 13.74 3.89 -1.32
C GLN A 175 13.57 2.39 -1.62
N GLY A 176 13.39 2.03 -2.91
CA GLY A 176 13.22 0.64 -3.34
C GLY A 176 14.54 -0.11 -3.45
N THR A 177 15.62 0.56 -3.89
CA THR A 177 16.94 -0.04 -4.11
C THR A 177 17.54 -0.57 -2.82
N ASP A 178 17.44 0.20 -1.71
CA ASP A 178 17.96 -0.23 -0.40
C ASP A 178 17.24 -1.49 0.11
N LYS A 179 15.93 -1.59 -0.13
CA LYS A 179 15.13 -2.75 0.29
C LYS A 179 15.38 -3.98 -0.58
N ALA A 180 15.60 -3.78 -1.88
CA ALA A 180 16.02 -4.87 -2.78
C ALA A 180 17.38 -5.43 -2.35
N HIS A 181 18.34 -4.55 -2.04
CA HIS A 181 19.65 -4.97 -1.51
C HIS A 181 19.52 -5.68 -0.17
N PHE A 182 18.65 -5.20 0.73
CA PHE A 182 18.39 -5.89 1.99
C PHE A 182 17.83 -7.30 1.77
N ALA A 183 16.86 -7.45 0.86
CA ALA A 183 16.27 -8.75 0.54
C ALA A 183 17.29 -9.72 -0.08
N LEU A 184 18.13 -9.23 -0.99
CA LEU A 184 19.19 -10.00 -1.59
C LEU A 184 20.26 -10.40 -0.55
N ASP A 185 20.66 -9.47 0.33
CA ASP A 185 21.59 -9.76 1.44
C ASP A 185 20.98 -10.79 2.41
N PHE A 186 19.68 -10.69 2.69
CA PHE A 186 18.97 -11.71 3.48
C PHE A 186 19.10 -13.09 2.87
N LEU A 187 18.77 -13.26 1.59
CA LEU A 187 18.86 -14.55 0.87
C LEU A 187 20.29 -15.05 0.81
N THR A 188 21.26 -14.17 0.50
CA THR A 188 22.67 -14.49 0.38
C THR A 188 23.29 -14.91 1.71
N THR A 189 23.06 -14.10 2.75
CA THR A 189 23.60 -14.36 4.09
C THR A 189 22.98 -15.64 4.67
N THR A 190 21.67 -15.82 4.50
CA THR A 190 20.98 -17.04 4.94
C THR A 190 21.50 -18.27 4.22
N ALA A 191 21.79 -18.17 2.93
CA ALA A 191 22.36 -19.28 2.15
C ALA A 191 23.77 -19.65 2.60
N LYS A 192 24.66 -18.67 2.78
CA LYS A 192 26.12 -18.87 2.87
C LYS A 192 26.66 -18.93 4.31
N HIS A 193 25.94 -18.47 5.32
CA HIS A 193 26.43 -18.39 6.71
C HIS A 193 25.77 -19.41 7.65
N ALA A 194 26.55 -19.95 8.56
CA ALA A 194 26.10 -20.99 9.50
C ALA A 194 24.99 -20.47 10.47
N CYS A 195 25.10 -19.23 10.96
CA CYS A 195 24.16 -18.65 11.91
C CYS A 195 23.84 -17.17 11.59
N PRO A 196 23.02 -16.88 10.58
CA PRO A 196 22.66 -15.51 10.20
C PRO A 196 21.64 -14.84 11.13
N TYR A 197 21.03 -15.59 12.06
CA TYR A 197 19.90 -15.18 12.87
C TYR A 197 20.15 -13.88 13.67
N ALA A 198 21.28 -13.80 14.36
CA ALA A 198 21.58 -12.62 15.19
C ALA A 198 21.70 -11.31 14.37
N LYS A 199 22.22 -11.39 13.14
CA LYS A 199 22.31 -10.25 12.22
C LYS A 199 20.90 -9.75 11.86
N TRP A 200 20.01 -10.65 11.48
CA TRP A 200 18.67 -10.30 11.04
C TRP A 200 17.80 -9.80 12.17
N LEU A 201 17.93 -10.39 13.35
CA LEU A 201 17.22 -9.95 14.54
C LEU A 201 17.58 -8.51 14.92
N ALA A 202 18.86 -8.14 14.85
CA ALA A 202 19.31 -6.78 15.12
C ALA A 202 18.79 -5.78 14.09
N LEU A 203 18.80 -6.15 12.81
CA LEU A 203 18.33 -5.27 11.73
C LEU A 203 16.80 -5.11 11.74
N SER A 204 16.05 -6.18 12.02
CA SER A 204 14.59 -6.14 12.05
C SER A 204 14.02 -5.34 13.22
N ALA A 205 14.79 -5.15 14.30
CA ALA A 205 14.33 -4.41 15.48
C ALA A 205 13.98 -2.93 15.20
N ALA A 206 14.53 -2.35 14.12
CA ALA A 206 14.30 -0.96 13.72
C ALA A 206 13.26 -0.82 12.59
N LEU A 207 12.73 -1.93 12.05
CA LEU A 207 11.81 -1.89 10.91
C LEU A 207 10.37 -1.62 11.37
N THR A 208 9.68 -0.82 10.59
CA THR A 208 8.23 -0.60 10.69
C THR A 208 7.45 -1.71 9.99
N ASP A 209 6.13 -1.81 10.26
CA ASP A 209 5.21 -2.72 9.56
C ASP A 209 5.30 -2.54 8.04
N ARG A 210 5.34 -1.28 7.59
CA ARG A 210 5.43 -0.94 6.17
C ARG A 210 6.74 -1.42 5.54
N GLU A 211 7.87 -1.12 6.17
CA GLU A 211 9.19 -1.54 5.66
C GLU A 211 9.31 -3.05 5.64
N THR A 212 8.79 -3.73 6.67
CA THR A 212 8.74 -5.19 6.72
C THR A 212 7.93 -5.75 5.55
N THR A 213 6.73 -5.22 5.30
CA THR A 213 5.90 -5.63 4.17
C THR A 213 6.63 -5.47 2.83
N GLU A 214 7.30 -4.33 2.63
CA GLU A 214 8.05 -4.05 1.42
C GLU A 214 9.25 -5.02 1.25
N ILE A 215 10.01 -5.29 2.31
CA ILE A 215 11.16 -6.21 2.25
C ILE A 215 10.72 -7.66 2.03
N LEU A 216 9.67 -8.14 2.71
CA LEU A 216 9.12 -9.48 2.48
C LEU A 216 8.64 -9.64 1.03
N GLY A 217 8.03 -8.58 0.46
CA GLY A 217 7.65 -8.54 -0.95
C GLY A 217 8.85 -8.66 -1.90
N TRP A 218 9.99 -7.99 -1.59
CA TRP A 218 11.22 -8.14 -2.36
C TRP A 218 11.78 -9.55 -2.29
N ILE A 219 11.79 -10.16 -1.11
CA ILE A 219 12.26 -11.55 -0.95
C ILE A 219 11.37 -12.48 -1.79
N SER A 220 10.04 -12.32 -1.76
CA SER A 220 9.11 -13.11 -2.57
C SER A 220 9.37 -12.96 -4.06
N LEU A 221 9.70 -11.76 -4.53
CA LEU A 221 10.00 -11.50 -5.94
C LEU A 221 11.32 -12.16 -6.36
N PHE A 222 12.36 -12.12 -5.52
CA PHE A 222 13.61 -12.86 -5.77
C PHE A 222 13.37 -14.37 -5.85
N LEU A 223 12.61 -14.94 -4.91
CA LEU A 223 12.28 -16.37 -4.92
C LEU A 223 11.51 -16.78 -6.18
N ARG A 224 10.52 -15.96 -6.59
CA ARG A 224 9.79 -16.20 -7.84
C ARG A 224 10.73 -16.23 -9.04
N ASP A 225 11.61 -15.25 -9.16
CA ASP A 225 12.53 -15.18 -10.30
C ASP A 225 13.59 -16.26 -10.26
N MET A 226 14.02 -16.71 -9.08
CA MET A 226 14.87 -17.90 -8.92
C MET A 226 14.16 -19.18 -9.38
N ALA A 227 12.85 -19.34 -9.09
CA ALA A 227 12.05 -20.44 -9.60
C ALA A 227 11.97 -20.41 -11.15
N VAL A 228 11.78 -19.23 -11.74
CA VAL A 228 11.79 -19.03 -13.19
C VAL A 228 13.14 -19.39 -13.80
N LEU A 229 14.25 -18.93 -13.20
CA LEU A 229 15.61 -19.27 -13.65
C LEU A 229 15.85 -20.80 -13.64
N ARG A 230 15.41 -21.46 -12.57
CA ARG A 230 15.57 -22.90 -12.39
C ARG A 230 14.73 -23.72 -13.37
N SER A 231 13.52 -23.27 -13.70
CA SER A 231 12.64 -23.93 -14.65
C SER A 231 13.17 -23.92 -16.10
N GLY A 232 14.21 -23.12 -16.38
CA GLY A 232 14.71 -22.90 -17.73
C GLY A 232 13.80 -22.06 -18.62
N ALA A 233 12.77 -21.42 -18.05
CA ALA A 233 11.95 -20.47 -18.77
C ALA A 233 12.80 -19.30 -19.29
N GLY A 234 12.37 -18.69 -20.40
CA GLY A 234 13.11 -17.60 -21.03
C GLY A 234 13.31 -16.41 -20.10
N ARG A 235 14.39 -15.64 -20.33
CA ARG A 235 14.73 -14.44 -19.54
C ARG A 235 13.63 -13.36 -19.55
N ASP A 236 12.70 -13.42 -20.49
CA ASP A 236 11.58 -12.49 -20.58
C ASP A 236 10.58 -12.63 -19.42
N TYR A 237 10.57 -13.80 -18.77
CA TYR A 237 9.74 -14.05 -17.59
C TYR A 237 10.38 -13.60 -16.27
N ILE A 238 11.66 -13.19 -16.30
CA ILE A 238 12.40 -12.67 -15.15
C ILE A 238 12.07 -11.18 -15.00
N ARG A 239 11.61 -10.81 -13.81
CA ARG A 239 11.31 -9.42 -13.47
C ARG A 239 12.55 -8.64 -13.06
N LEU A 240 13.39 -9.22 -12.21
CA LEU A 240 14.59 -8.60 -11.66
C LEU A 240 15.81 -8.87 -12.56
N LYS A 241 15.77 -8.35 -13.80
CA LYS A 241 16.82 -8.59 -14.81
C LYS A 241 18.20 -8.13 -14.37
N GLY A 242 18.27 -7.06 -13.57
CA GLY A 242 19.54 -6.53 -13.03
C GLY A 242 20.23 -7.44 -12.00
N TYR A 243 19.50 -8.42 -11.44
CA TYR A 243 19.99 -9.30 -10.37
C TYR A 243 20.13 -10.77 -10.81
N ILE A 244 20.10 -11.05 -12.12
CA ILE A 244 20.19 -12.41 -12.66
C ILE A 244 21.47 -13.13 -12.21
N HIS A 245 22.59 -12.42 -12.17
CA HIS A 245 23.87 -12.98 -11.77
C HIS A 245 23.83 -13.45 -10.32
N GLU A 246 23.40 -12.58 -9.40
CA GLU A 246 23.31 -12.86 -7.97
C GLU A 246 22.31 -13.98 -7.68
N MET A 247 21.15 -13.97 -8.34
CA MET A 247 20.16 -15.04 -8.21
C MET A 247 20.71 -16.36 -8.69
N THR A 248 21.47 -16.38 -9.80
CA THR A 248 22.08 -17.61 -10.33
C THR A 248 23.07 -18.20 -9.35
N GLU A 249 23.87 -17.39 -8.67
CA GLU A 249 24.78 -17.83 -7.61
C GLU A 249 24.08 -18.42 -6.40
N LEU A 250 22.83 -18.05 -6.16
CA LEU A 250 22.05 -18.52 -5.02
C LEU A 250 21.29 -19.82 -5.31
N LEU A 251 21.09 -20.19 -6.57
CA LEU A 251 20.35 -21.41 -6.95
C LEU A 251 20.85 -22.70 -6.28
N PRO A 252 22.16 -22.95 -6.07
CA PRO A 252 22.61 -24.16 -5.40
C PRO A 252 22.13 -24.30 -3.95
N TYR A 253 21.88 -23.17 -3.27
CA TYR A 253 21.49 -23.14 -1.86
C TYR A 253 19.97 -23.16 -1.66
N TRP A 254 19.22 -22.64 -2.62
CA TRP A 254 17.76 -22.52 -2.58
C TRP A 254 17.15 -23.52 -3.56
N THR A 255 16.94 -24.76 -3.10
CA THR A 255 16.25 -25.82 -3.88
C THR A 255 14.79 -25.42 -4.16
N ASP A 256 14.10 -26.14 -5.05
CA ASP A 256 12.69 -25.87 -5.34
C ASP A 256 11.83 -25.96 -4.08
N ASP A 257 12.03 -27.00 -3.27
CA ASP A 257 11.32 -27.16 -1.99
C ASP A 257 11.61 -26.00 -1.03
N ALA A 258 12.84 -25.50 -0.99
CA ALA A 258 13.23 -24.37 -0.17
C ALA A 258 12.58 -23.07 -0.66
N VAL A 259 12.57 -22.82 -1.97
CA VAL A 259 11.93 -21.66 -2.61
C VAL A 259 10.42 -21.65 -2.32
N PHE A 260 9.72 -22.76 -2.58
CA PHE A 260 8.28 -22.87 -2.33
C PHE A 260 7.96 -22.82 -0.83
N GLY A 261 8.76 -23.48 -0.01
CA GLY A 261 8.62 -23.45 1.45
C GLY A 261 8.75 -22.05 2.02
N LEU A 262 9.79 -21.31 1.59
CA LEU A 262 10.01 -19.94 2.04
C LEU A 262 8.94 -18.98 1.50
N SER A 263 8.45 -19.16 0.28
CA SER A 263 7.36 -18.33 -0.26
C SER A 263 6.11 -18.42 0.63
N ARG A 264 5.73 -19.63 1.08
CA ARG A 264 4.62 -19.80 2.04
C ARG A 264 4.86 -19.09 3.37
N VAL A 265 6.06 -19.18 3.90
CA VAL A 265 6.45 -18.49 5.14
C VAL A 265 6.35 -16.97 4.99
N LEU A 266 6.72 -16.43 3.83
CA LEU A 266 6.59 -15.00 3.55
C LEU A 266 5.13 -14.56 3.43
N ASP A 267 4.26 -15.37 2.81
CA ASP A 267 2.81 -15.10 2.74
C ASP A 267 2.18 -15.06 4.14
N GLU A 268 2.53 -16.04 5.01
CA GLU A 268 2.12 -16.06 6.41
C GLU A 268 2.64 -14.84 7.18
N GLY A 269 3.88 -14.43 6.91
CA GLY A 269 4.49 -13.22 7.48
C GLY A 269 3.77 -11.94 7.06
N LEU A 270 3.44 -11.80 5.78
CA LEU A 270 2.69 -10.67 5.24
C LEU A 270 1.28 -10.58 5.86
N GLU A 271 0.60 -11.73 5.99
CA GLU A 271 -0.69 -11.79 6.66
C GLU A 271 -0.58 -11.39 8.15
N ALA A 272 0.46 -11.85 8.85
CA ALA A 272 0.69 -11.49 10.24
C ALA A 272 0.94 -9.98 10.42
N VAL A 273 1.74 -9.36 9.54
CA VAL A 273 1.95 -7.89 9.55
C VAL A 273 0.63 -7.16 9.30
N SER A 274 -0.18 -7.61 8.34
CA SER A 274 -1.49 -7.00 8.05
C SER A 274 -2.47 -7.05 9.24
N ARG A 275 -2.29 -8.04 10.12
CA ARG A 275 -3.03 -8.19 11.39
C ARG A 275 -2.34 -7.50 12.58
N HIS A 276 -1.35 -6.64 12.34
CA HIS A 276 -0.59 -5.91 13.37
C HIS A 276 0.13 -6.80 14.39
N VAL A 277 0.56 -7.99 13.98
CA VAL A 277 1.46 -8.82 14.80
C VAL A 277 2.80 -8.10 14.91
N ASN A 278 3.43 -8.17 16.08
CA ASN A 278 4.72 -7.53 16.32
C ASN A 278 5.76 -7.94 15.25
N VAL A 279 6.31 -6.95 14.54
CA VAL A 279 7.27 -7.11 13.45
C VAL A 279 8.45 -8.00 13.82
N ARG A 280 8.96 -7.88 15.06
CA ARG A 280 10.07 -8.70 15.55
C ARG A 280 9.72 -10.19 15.54
N LEU A 281 8.50 -10.56 15.98
CA LEU A 281 8.05 -11.95 15.95
C LEU A 281 7.89 -12.48 14.53
N VAL A 282 7.43 -11.64 13.62
CA VAL A 282 7.35 -12.00 12.19
C VAL A 282 8.75 -12.29 11.64
N TRP A 283 9.73 -11.41 11.91
CA TRP A 283 11.11 -11.64 11.45
C TRP A 283 11.78 -12.82 12.14
N ASP A 284 11.53 -13.06 13.43
CA ASP A 284 11.99 -14.26 14.12
C ASP A 284 11.52 -15.52 13.41
N TYR A 285 10.22 -15.56 13.08
CA TYR A 285 9.61 -16.67 12.36
C TYR A 285 10.22 -16.86 10.97
N VAL A 286 10.26 -15.79 10.16
CA VAL A 286 10.80 -15.81 8.79
C VAL A 286 12.27 -16.26 8.79
N CYS A 287 13.10 -15.70 9.67
CA CYS A 287 14.52 -16.03 9.76
C CYS A 287 14.75 -17.51 10.13
N LEU A 288 14.03 -18.01 11.15
CA LEU A 288 14.18 -19.40 11.60
C LEU A 288 13.74 -20.39 10.51
N GLN A 289 12.61 -20.12 9.84
CA GLN A 289 12.13 -20.97 8.77
C GLN A 289 13.06 -20.92 7.52
N ALA A 290 13.57 -19.74 7.17
CA ALA A 290 14.52 -19.62 6.07
C ALA A 290 15.81 -20.42 6.32
N ILE A 291 16.34 -20.37 7.55
CA ILE A 291 17.50 -21.16 7.96
C ILE A 291 17.21 -22.67 7.88
N ARG A 292 16.01 -23.08 8.29
CA ARG A 292 15.59 -24.49 8.27
C ARG A 292 15.39 -25.02 6.86
N LEU A 293 14.84 -24.20 5.96
CA LEU A 293 14.46 -24.58 4.60
C LEU A 293 15.65 -24.60 3.63
N ARG A 294 16.69 -23.78 3.89
CA ARG A 294 17.85 -23.75 2.99
C ARG A 294 18.44 -25.14 2.79
N GLY A 295 18.74 -25.51 1.53
CA GLY A 295 19.41 -26.73 1.19
C GLY A 295 20.91 -26.69 1.53
N GLY A 296 21.39 -27.69 2.26
CA GLY A 296 22.77 -28.13 2.26
C GLY A 296 23.84 -27.18 2.76
N ILE A 297 24.00 -27.04 4.10
CA ILE A 297 25.32 -27.08 4.72
C ILE A 297 25.23 -28.26 5.68
N GLN A 298 25.72 -29.44 5.24
CA GLN A 298 26.14 -30.53 6.14
C GLN A 298 27.47 -30.14 6.77
#